data_4b1d79582ca4e626ca94adc417b02d5f
#
_entry.id   4b1d79582ca4e626ca94adc417b02d5f
#
_cell.length_a   1.000
_cell.length_b   1.000
_cell.length_c   1.000
_cell.angle_alpha   90.00
_cell.angle_beta   90.00
_cell.angle_gamma   90.00
#
_symmetry.space_group_name_H-M   'P 1'
#
loop_
_entity.id
_entity.type
_entity.pdbx_description
1 polymer ?
#
loop_
_entity_poly.entity_id
_entity_poly.type
_entity_poly.pdbx_seq_one_letter_code
_entity_poly.pdbx_strand_id
1 'polypeptide(L)'
;LSFIHKTNHPSFFMSGEMSVVTDTGEVNRIKAPQVFQTQIGTQRIAYMHEDCVWVCTYRTDATTIEEAEKEVYTEDFRELPAYVINKNKELCQEQ
;
A
#
# COMPACT_ATOMS: atom_id res chain seq x y z
N LEU A 1 -10.61 2.87 0.60
CA LEU A 1 -9.80 3.37 -0.51
C LEU A 1 -8.74 2.36 -0.90
N SER A 2 -8.63 2.14 -2.18
CA SER A 2 -7.78 1.10 -2.73
C SER A 2 -6.86 1.70 -3.79
N PHE A 3 -5.79 2.36 -3.32
CA PHE A 3 -4.77 2.88 -4.21
C PHE A 3 -3.63 1.89 -4.36
N ILE A 4 -3.01 1.88 -5.52
CA ILE A 4 -1.82 1.07 -5.80
C ILE A 4 -0.60 1.90 -5.46
N HIS A 5 0.28 1.35 -4.62
CA HIS A 5 1.50 2.04 -4.23
C HIS A 5 2.54 1.99 -5.35
N LYS A 6 3.09 3.14 -5.70
CA LYS A 6 4.11 3.28 -6.75
C LYS A 6 5.53 3.19 -6.22
N THR A 7 5.72 3.23 -4.92
CA THR A 7 7.03 3.23 -4.28
C THR A 7 7.08 2.28 -3.10
N ASN A 8 8.27 1.79 -2.78
CA ASN A 8 8.53 1.11 -1.51
C ASN A 8 8.69 2.19 -0.44
N HIS A 9 8.01 2.04 0.69
CA HIS A 9 8.11 3.01 1.78
C HIS A 9 7.85 2.38 3.13
N PRO A 10 8.48 2.89 4.21
CA PRO A 10 8.17 2.46 5.56
C PRO A 10 6.83 3.04 6.02
N SER A 11 6.06 2.21 6.70
CA SER A 11 4.77 2.58 7.29
C SER A 11 4.79 2.32 8.79
N PHE A 12 4.24 3.25 9.54
CA PHE A 12 4.21 3.21 11.00
C PHE A 12 2.76 3.17 11.47
N PHE A 13 2.33 2.03 11.96
CA PHE A 13 1.00 1.90 12.57
C PHE A 13 1.13 2.23 14.04
N MET A 14 0.72 3.45 14.41
CA MET A 14 1.03 4.06 15.69
C MET A 14 0.03 3.72 16.78
N SER A 15 -1.26 3.65 16.44
CA SER A 15 -2.31 3.33 17.40
C SER A 15 -3.49 2.68 16.73
N GLY A 16 -4.26 1.90 17.50
CA GLY A 16 -5.47 1.25 17.07
C GLY A 16 -5.28 -0.22 16.69
N GLU A 17 -6.32 -0.78 16.09
CA GLU A 17 -6.36 -2.15 15.61
C GLU A 17 -7.11 -2.21 14.29
N MET A 18 -6.57 -2.94 13.32
CA MET A 18 -7.17 -3.07 12.00
C MET A 18 -7.04 -4.49 11.47
N SER A 19 -7.88 -4.84 10.52
CA SER A 19 -7.74 -6.04 9.69
C SER A 19 -7.43 -5.61 8.27
N VAL A 20 -6.42 -6.23 7.67
CA VAL A 20 -5.97 -5.91 6.31
C VAL A 20 -6.21 -7.12 5.42
N VAL A 21 -6.86 -6.88 4.29
CA VAL A 21 -7.06 -7.89 3.25
C VAL A 21 -6.11 -7.58 2.10
N THR A 22 -5.24 -8.54 1.80
CA THR A 22 -4.27 -8.41 0.71
C THR A 22 -4.91 -8.79 -0.62
N ASP A 23 -4.20 -8.54 -1.71
CA ASP A 23 -4.62 -8.89 -3.07
C ASP A 23 -4.75 -10.41 -3.27
N THR A 24 -4.14 -11.21 -2.42
CA THR A 24 -4.30 -12.68 -2.42
C THR A 24 -5.50 -13.16 -1.61
N GLY A 25 -6.24 -12.25 -0.99
CA GLY A 25 -7.39 -12.57 -0.14
C GLY A 25 -7.03 -12.94 1.29
N GLU A 26 -5.76 -12.90 1.65
CA GLU A 26 -5.31 -13.16 3.02
C GLU A 26 -5.74 -12.03 3.96
N VAL A 27 -6.31 -12.38 5.10
CA VAL A 27 -6.76 -11.44 6.12
C VAL A 27 -5.80 -11.49 7.31
N ASN A 28 -5.22 -10.34 7.61
CA ASN A 28 -4.30 -10.19 8.75
C ASN A 28 -4.85 -9.16 9.72
N ARG A 29 -4.96 -9.52 11.00
CA ARG A 29 -5.34 -8.58 12.06
C ARG A 29 -4.07 -8.01 12.67
N ILE A 30 -3.98 -6.68 12.71
CA ILE A 30 -2.79 -5.95 13.13
C ILE A 30 -3.15 -5.04 14.29
N LYS A 31 -2.38 -5.15 15.38
CA LYS A 31 -2.54 -4.29 16.56
C LYS A 31 -1.31 -3.39 16.70
N ALA A 32 -1.52 -2.11 16.90
CA ALA A 32 -0.44 -1.14 17.09
C ALA A 32 0.28 -1.35 18.45
N PRO A 33 1.55 -0.94 18.57
CA PRO A 33 2.36 -0.32 17.51
C PRO A 33 3.04 -1.35 16.61
N GLN A 34 3.14 -1.05 15.32
CA GLN A 34 3.90 -1.87 14.36
C GLN A 34 4.54 -1.00 13.28
N VAL A 35 5.68 -1.47 12.79
CA VAL A 35 6.38 -0.84 11.65
C VAL A 35 6.51 -1.90 10.56
N PHE A 36 6.17 -1.54 9.34
CA PHE A 36 6.32 -2.45 8.20
C PHE A 36 6.67 -1.70 6.93
N GLN A 37 7.27 -2.45 6.00
CA GLN A 37 7.65 -1.93 4.70
C GLN A 37 6.52 -2.20 3.71
N THR A 38 5.96 -1.13 3.13
CA THR A 38 5.00 -1.25 2.03
C THR A 38 5.75 -1.38 0.72
N GLN A 39 5.43 -2.43 -0.05
CA GLN A 39 6.10 -2.73 -1.31
C GLN A 39 5.40 -2.05 -2.49
N ILE A 40 6.19 -1.70 -3.51
CA ILE A 40 5.64 -1.18 -4.77
C ILE A 40 4.65 -2.19 -5.37
N GLY A 41 3.53 -1.69 -5.89
CA GLY A 41 2.49 -2.52 -6.47
C GLY A 41 1.50 -3.08 -5.45
N THR A 42 1.70 -2.84 -4.17
CA THR A 42 0.80 -3.29 -3.10
C THR A 42 -0.55 -2.59 -3.20
N GLN A 43 -1.61 -3.38 -3.12
CA GLN A 43 -2.99 -2.91 -3.02
C GLN A 43 -3.68 -3.71 -1.93
N ARG A 44 -4.25 -3.05 -0.95
CA ARG A 44 -4.94 -3.71 0.17
C ARG A 44 -6.12 -2.89 0.66
N ILE A 45 -7.04 -3.58 1.32
CA ILE A 45 -8.19 -2.97 1.96
C ILE A 45 -8.03 -3.14 3.46
N ALA A 46 -8.14 -2.05 4.19
CA ALA A 46 -8.04 -2.06 5.63
C ALA A 46 -9.40 -1.77 6.26
N TYR A 47 -9.77 -2.57 7.26
CA TYR A 47 -10.93 -2.33 8.11
C TYR A 47 -10.45 -1.92 9.50
N MET A 48 -10.83 -0.75 9.93
CA MET A 48 -10.44 -0.20 11.23
C MET A 48 -11.44 -0.65 12.30
N HIS A 49 -10.97 -1.43 13.28
CA HIS A 49 -11.80 -1.88 14.40
C HIS A 49 -12.02 -0.79 15.45
N GLU A 50 -11.14 0.19 15.47
CA GLU A 50 -11.17 1.36 16.34
C GLU A 50 -10.46 2.52 15.66
N ASP A 51 -10.38 3.67 16.28
CA ASP A 51 -9.64 4.80 15.74
C ASP A 51 -8.17 4.42 15.58
N CYS A 52 -7.61 4.64 14.39
CA CYS A 52 -6.25 4.27 14.04
C CYS A 52 -5.44 5.48 13.60
N VAL A 53 -4.16 5.46 13.95
CA VAL A 53 -3.17 6.40 13.40
C VAL A 53 -2.16 5.59 12.61
N TRP A 54 -2.11 5.82 11.32
CA TRP A 54 -1.21 5.15 10.40
C TRP A 54 -0.42 6.19 9.61
N VAL A 55 0.90 6.18 9.76
CA VAL A 55 1.79 7.14 9.12
C VAL A 55 2.57 6.45 8.03
N CYS A 56 2.48 6.96 6.81
CA CYS A 56 3.28 6.53 5.67
C CYS A 56 4.31 7.61 5.37
N THR A 57 5.55 7.20 5.11
CA THR A 57 6.63 8.14 4.82
C THR A 57 7.16 7.92 3.42
N TYR A 58 7.38 9.03 2.69
CA TYR A 58 7.85 8.99 1.31
C TYR A 58 8.96 10.00 1.12
N ARG A 59 9.94 9.62 0.32
CA ARG A 59 10.90 10.58 -0.20
C ARG A 59 10.36 11.19 -1.48
N THR A 60 10.27 12.51 -1.54
CA THR A 60 9.78 13.21 -2.72
C THR A 60 10.45 14.59 -2.85
N ASP A 61 10.66 15.02 -4.08
CA ASP A 61 11.10 16.38 -4.41
C ASP A 61 9.92 17.26 -4.84
N ALA A 62 8.69 16.73 -4.77
CA ALA A 62 7.49 17.47 -5.12
C ALA A 62 7.28 18.67 -4.19
N THR A 63 6.77 19.77 -4.75
CA THR A 63 6.52 21.00 -4.02
C THR A 63 5.08 21.17 -3.56
N THR A 64 4.19 20.30 -4.03
CA THR A 64 2.76 20.27 -3.66
C THR A 64 2.35 18.87 -3.23
N ILE A 65 1.27 18.78 -2.43
CA ILE A 65 0.70 17.51 -2.01
C ILE A 65 0.19 16.74 -3.22
N GLU A 66 -0.43 17.43 -4.18
CA GLU A 66 -0.97 16.80 -5.39
C GLU A 66 0.12 16.14 -6.22
N GLU A 67 1.26 16.80 -6.39
CA GLU A 67 2.41 16.23 -7.11
C GLU A 67 2.98 15.02 -6.35
N ALA A 68 3.10 15.11 -5.04
CA ALA A 68 3.60 14.01 -4.20
C ALA A 68 2.69 12.79 -4.30
N GLU A 69 1.38 12.97 -4.26
CA GLU A 69 0.41 11.87 -4.37
C GLU A 69 0.53 11.14 -5.70
N LYS A 70 0.77 11.86 -6.80
CA LYS A 70 0.98 11.25 -8.12
C LYS A 70 2.23 10.39 -8.19
N GLU A 71 3.26 10.73 -7.41
CA GLU A 71 4.50 9.95 -7.35
C GLU A 71 4.33 8.64 -6.58
N VAL A 72 3.47 8.61 -5.57
CA VAL A 72 3.38 7.49 -4.63
C VAL A 72 2.17 6.59 -4.85
N TYR A 73 1.10 7.09 -5.46
CA TYR A 73 -0.14 6.32 -5.68
C TYR A 73 -0.58 6.35 -7.13
N THR A 74 -1.23 5.27 -7.56
CA THR A 74 -1.94 5.22 -8.83
C THR A 74 -3.18 4.34 -8.71
N GLU A 75 -4.16 4.58 -9.57
CA GLU A 75 -5.29 3.67 -9.78
C GLU A 75 -5.08 2.78 -11.01
N ASP A 76 -3.99 3.01 -11.74
CA ASP A 76 -3.71 2.34 -13.00
C ASP A 76 -2.42 1.52 -12.91
N PHE A 77 -2.55 0.19 -12.93
CA PHE A 77 -1.43 -0.74 -12.93
C PHE A 77 -0.42 -0.50 -14.05
N ARG A 78 -0.85 0.07 -15.18
CA ARG A 78 0.03 0.36 -16.32
C ARG A 78 1.10 1.41 -16.02
N GLU A 79 0.90 2.20 -14.96
CA GLU A 79 1.89 3.19 -14.51
C GLU A 79 3.05 2.57 -13.71
N LEU A 80 2.94 1.29 -13.35
CA LEU A 80 3.97 0.58 -12.60
C LEU A 80 5.10 0.11 -13.53
N PRO A 81 6.31 -0.14 -12.97
CA PRO A 81 7.39 -0.75 -13.74
C PRO A 81 6.97 -2.08 -14.37
N ALA A 82 7.50 -2.39 -15.54
CA ALA A 82 7.12 -3.59 -16.29
C ALA A 82 7.31 -4.88 -15.49
N TYR A 83 8.36 -4.98 -14.70
CA TYR A 83 8.61 -6.19 -13.91
C TYR A 83 7.52 -6.44 -12.85
N VAL A 84 6.95 -5.39 -12.29
CA VAL A 84 5.84 -5.49 -11.33
C VAL A 84 4.57 -5.96 -12.03
N ILE A 85 4.28 -5.39 -13.19
CA ILE A 85 3.11 -5.77 -14.00
C ILE A 85 3.19 -7.24 -14.39
N ASN A 86 4.35 -7.72 -14.85
CA ASN A 86 4.55 -9.10 -15.25
C ASN A 86 4.40 -10.07 -14.08
N LYS A 87 4.92 -9.72 -12.93
CA LYS A 87 4.77 -10.53 -11.71
C LYS A 87 3.30 -10.70 -11.33
N ASN A 88 2.52 -9.63 -11.38
CA ASN A 88 1.10 -9.68 -11.06
C ASN A 88 0.31 -10.51 -12.08
N LYS A 89 0.68 -10.45 -13.36
CA LYS A 89 0.07 -11.30 -14.39
C LYS A 89 0.32 -12.77 -14.13
N GLU A 90 1.54 -13.16 -13.75
CA GLU A 90 1.88 -14.53 -13.40
C GLU A 90 1.04 -15.03 -12.22
N LEU A 91 0.90 -14.23 -11.16
CA LEU A 91 0.09 -14.57 -10.01
C LEU A 91 -1.38 -14.77 -10.38
N CYS A 92 -1.92 -13.94 -11.26
CA CYS A 92 -3.30 -14.08 -11.74
C CYS A 92 -3.51 -15.35 -12.59
N GLN A 93 -2.49 -15.77 -13.34
CA GLN A 93 -2.56 -16.99 -14.17
C GLN A 93 -2.50 -18.26 -13.35
N GLU A 94 -1.90 -18.25 -12.17
CA GLU A 94 -1.84 -19.41 -11.27
C GLU A 94 -3.14 -19.65 -10.50
N GLN A 95 -4.03 -18.69 -10.51
CA GLN A 95 -5.35 -18.82 -9.89
C GLN A 95 -6.38 -19.36 -10.87
#